data_6a8dae799c9e5be97acd8e888553999c
#
_entry.id   6a8dae799c9e5be97acd8e888553999c
#
_cell.length_a   1.000
_cell.length_b   1.000
_cell.length_c   1.000
_cell.angle_alpha   90.00
_cell.angle_beta   90.00
_cell.angle_gamma   90.00
#
_symmetry.space_group_name_H-M   'P 1'
#
loop_
_entity.id
_entity.type
_entity.pdbx_description
1 polymer ?
#
loop_
_entity_poly.entity_id
_entity_poly.type
_entity_poly.pdbx_seq_one_letter_code
_entity_poly.pdbx_strand_id
1 'polypeptide(L)'
;MSETNGRSVARAAWILALALVVSSIVLGGSFYRARHARATVQVVGMASQPFEADQVKWSLGVGRTVPVSELSGGYIRINRDVESVVSGLVAAGVPRDAVVLQPVTTNPMYGSDGIREYQVNQTLYLVSEDLDVVESLALDPSGLLAEGLLLQNSRLQYFYSGLAEVKRTLLARATEDARMRAEEIASATEEGIEGIASARAGVFQITEPFSTDVASYGIYDTSSREKEIRVTVHAVFVID
;
A
#
# COMPACT_ATOMS: atom_id res chain seq x y z
N MET A 1 10.40 48.74 -70.95
CA MET A 1 9.65 47.98 -69.95
C MET A 1 10.52 46.93 -69.20
N SER A 2 11.85 47.05 -69.10
CA SER A 2 12.73 46.05 -68.49
C SER A 2 13.37 46.47 -67.13
N GLU A 3 13.36 47.76 -66.79
CA GLU A 3 14.03 48.24 -65.55
C GLU A 3 13.20 48.08 -64.27
N THR A 4 11.85 48.00 -64.35
CA THR A 4 10.98 47.85 -63.19
C THR A 4 11.02 46.44 -62.65
N ASN A 5 11.32 45.41 -63.44
CA ASN A 5 11.40 44.02 -63.04
C ASN A 5 12.67 43.72 -62.25
N GLY A 6 13.78 44.38 -62.52
CA GLY A 6 15.03 44.14 -61.74
C GLY A 6 15.00 44.67 -60.34
N ARG A 7 14.32 45.80 -60.08
CA ARG A 7 14.17 46.35 -58.71
C ARG A 7 13.24 45.55 -57.79
N SER A 8 12.20 44.95 -58.38
CA SER A 8 11.28 44.07 -57.61
C SER A 8 11.92 42.73 -57.23
N VAL A 9 12.71 42.13 -58.13
CA VAL A 9 13.49 40.92 -57.89
C VAL A 9 14.57 41.17 -56.83
N ALA A 10 15.30 42.33 -56.93
CA ALA A 10 16.29 42.69 -55.92
C ALA A 10 15.65 42.85 -54.47
N ARG A 11 14.50 43.53 -54.41
CA ARG A 11 13.78 43.68 -53.14
C ARG A 11 13.29 42.29 -52.54
N ALA A 12 12.78 41.41 -53.39
CA ALA A 12 12.42 40.10 -53.01
C ALA A 12 13.62 39.26 -52.52
N ALA A 13 14.75 39.35 -53.17
CA ALA A 13 16.00 38.70 -52.74
C ALA A 13 16.50 39.21 -51.38
N TRP A 14 16.43 40.53 -51.14
CA TRP A 14 16.78 41.10 -49.83
C TRP A 14 15.85 40.67 -48.69
N ILE A 15 14.54 40.58 -48.96
CA ILE A 15 13.58 40.11 -47.99
C ILE A 15 13.83 38.62 -47.65
N LEU A 16 14.11 37.78 -48.64
CA LEU A 16 14.47 36.38 -48.47
C LEU A 16 15.77 36.20 -47.67
N ALA A 17 16.80 37.00 -48.01
CA ALA A 17 18.06 36.97 -47.27
C ALA A 17 17.88 37.36 -45.79
N LEU A 18 17.09 38.40 -45.51
CA LEU A 18 16.79 38.85 -44.16
C LEU A 18 16.00 37.78 -43.41
N ALA A 19 15.00 37.14 -44.03
CA ALA A 19 14.20 36.06 -43.43
C ALA A 19 15.08 34.86 -43.09
N LEU A 20 16.04 34.47 -43.95
CA LEU A 20 17.00 33.39 -43.66
C LEU A 20 17.92 33.72 -42.48
N VAL A 21 18.43 34.96 -42.40
CA VAL A 21 19.27 35.38 -41.26
C VAL A 21 18.47 35.36 -39.96
N VAL A 22 17.26 35.90 -39.94
CA VAL A 22 16.40 35.88 -38.74
C VAL A 22 16.05 34.44 -38.34
N SER A 23 15.70 33.59 -39.31
CA SER A 23 15.41 32.16 -39.05
C SER A 23 16.65 31.45 -38.50
N SER A 24 17.85 31.73 -39.01
CA SER A 24 19.10 31.14 -38.51
C SER A 24 19.42 31.56 -37.07
N ILE A 25 19.17 32.85 -36.73
CA ILE A 25 19.37 33.36 -35.38
C ILE A 25 18.37 32.71 -34.39
N VAL A 26 17.09 32.60 -34.79
CA VAL A 26 16.06 31.99 -33.96
C VAL A 26 16.35 30.49 -33.75
N LEU A 27 16.68 29.77 -34.83
CA LEU A 27 17.05 28.35 -34.74
C LEU A 27 18.33 28.13 -33.93
N GLY A 28 19.38 28.95 -34.19
CA GLY A 28 20.63 28.88 -33.44
C GLY A 28 20.46 29.21 -31.98
N GLY A 29 19.68 30.21 -31.63
CA GLY A 29 19.34 30.57 -30.24
C GLY A 29 18.51 29.52 -29.55
N SER A 30 17.53 28.92 -30.23
CA SER A 30 16.73 27.82 -29.71
C SER A 30 17.58 26.56 -29.49
N PHE A 31 18.46 26.23 -30.44
CA PHE A 31 19.39 25.10 -30.33
C PHE A 31 20.41 25.29 -29.21
N TYR A 32 20.94 26.52 -29.07
CA TYR A 32 21.88 26.87 -28.00
C TYR A 32 21.21 26.71 -26.62
N ARG A 33 19.98 27.22 -26.44
CA ARG A 33 19.20 27.05 -25.20
C ARG A 33 18.86 25.59 -24.91
N ALA A 34 18.49 24.81 -25.92
CA ALA A 34 18.18 23.39 -25.76
C ALA A 34 19.42 22.55 -25.39
N ARG A 35 20.61 22.97 -25.76
CA ARG A 35 21.86 22.24 -25.50
C ARG A 35 22.56 22.63 -24.20
N HIS A 36 22.25 23.77 -23.61
CA HIS A 36 22.66 24.11 -22.25
C HIS A 36 21.66 23.49 -21.28
N ALA A 37 21.83 22.17 -21.05
CA ALA A 37 21.15 21.50 -19.96
C ALA A 37 21.53 22.22 -18.66
N ARG A 38 20.57 22.71 -17.93
CA ARG A 38 20.81 23.25 -16.58
C ARG A 38 21.46 22.18 -15.74
N ALA A 39 22.45 22.56 -14.94
CA ALA A 39 23.02 21.63 -13.96
C ALA A 39 21.92 21.16 -13.04
N THR A 40 21.93 19.88 -12.73
CA THR A 40 20.90 19.28 -11.87
C THR A 40 21.54 18.35 -10.85
N VAL A 41 20.95 18.30 -9.66
CA VAL A 41 21.29 17.32 -8.64
C VAL A 41 20.13 16.35 -8.48
N GLN A 42 20.42 15.05 -8.47
CA GLN A 42 19.44 14.00 -8.22
C GLN A 42 19.66 13.42 -6.83
N VAL A 43 18.61 13.38 -6.05
CA VAL A 43 18.62 12.89 -4.67
C VAL A 43 17.45 11.95 -4.41
N VAL A 44 17.60 11.17 -3.34
CA VAL A 44 16.51 10.37 -2.81
C VAL A 44 16.25 10.81 -1.38
N GLY A 45 15.09 11.40 -1.15
CA GLY A 45 14.59 11.67 0.19
C GLY A 45 13.80 10.48 0.73
N MET A 46 13.79 10.35 2.05
CA MET A 46 13.09 9.28 2.76
C MET A 46 12.41 9.84 4.00
N ALA A 47 11.24 9.30 4.32
CA ALA A 47 10.63 9.50 5.62
C ALA A 47 10.04 8.20 6.13
N SER A 48 10.09 8.00 7.43
CA SER A 48 9.43 6.91 8.13
C SER A 48 8.69 7.42 9.36
N GLN A 49 7.68 6.67 9.80
CA GLN A 49 6.92 6.95 10.99
C GLN A 49 6.39 5.66 11.60
N PRO A 50 6.64 5.41 12.88
CA PRO A 50 5.96 4.37 13.61
C PRO A 50 4.50 4.76 13.86
N PHE A 51 3.62 3.78 13.91
CA PHE A 51 2.22 3.95 14.28
C PHE A 51 1.67 2.63 14.83
N GLU A 52 0.58 2.71 15.57
CA GLU A 52 -0.13 1.57 16.11
C GLU A 52 -1.45 1.37 15.38
N ALA A 53 -1.82 0.13 15.11
CA ALA A 53 -3.12 -0.22 14.55
C ALA A 53 -4.24 0.18 15.50
N ASP A 54 -5.35 0.63 14.97
CA ASP A 54 -6.57 1.02 15.71
C ASP A 54 -7.75 0.09 15.41
N GLN A 55 -7.55 -0.90 14.55
CA GLN A 55 -8.55 -1.91 14.22
C GLN A 55 -7.92 -3.28 14.13
N VAL A 56 -8.61 -4.29 14.64
CA VAL A 56 -8.25 -5.70 14.53
C VAL A 56 -9.36 -6.48 13.85
N LYS A 57 -8.98 -7.30 12.88
CA LYS A 57 -9.84 -8.33 12.31
C LYS A 57 -9.38 -9.68 12.82
N TRP A 58 -10.25 -10.40 13.50
CA TRP A 58 -10.01 -11.76 13.90
C TRP A 58 -10.82 -12.73 13.04
N SER A 59 -10.14 -13.68 12.40
CA SER A 59 -10.76 -14.77 11.65
C SER A 59 -10.59 -16.06 12.40
N LEU A 60 -11.70 -16.69 12.76
CA LEU A 60 -11.78 -17.91 13.54
C LEU A 60 -12.48 -18.99 12.73
N GLY A 61 -11.78 -20.08 12.46
CA GLY A 61 -12.34 -21.27 11.82
C GLY A 61 -12.54 -22.39 12.85
N VAL A 62 -13.74 -22.92 12.94
CA VAL A 62 -14.09 -24.04 13.82
C VAL A 62 -14.67 -25.19 13.03
N GLY A 63 -14.54 -26.41 13.53
CA GLY A 63 -15.01 -27.59 12.82
C GLY A 63 -15.26 -28.79 13.73
N ARG A 64 -16.07 -29.72 13.20
CA ARG A 64 -16.31 -31.03 13.80
C ARG A 64 -16.07 -32.13 12.81
N THR A 65 -15.52 -33.22 13.26
CA THR A 65 -15.46 -34.48 12.52
C THR A 65 -16.69 -35.32 12.84
N VAL A 66 -17.35 -35.84 11.81
CA VAL A 66 -18.55 -36.67 11.96
C VAL A 66 -18.45 -37.86 11.01
N PRO A 67 -18.97 -39.04 11.43
CA PRO A 67 -19.09 -40.20 10.54
C PRO A 67 -19.96 -39.89 9.32
N VAL A 68 -19.73 -40.61 8.22
CA VAL A 68 -20.49 -40.44 6.95
C VAL A 68 -22.02 -40.53 7.21
N SER A 69 -22.46 -41.48 8.07
CA SER A 69 -23.86 -41.67 8.39
C SER A 69 -24.50 -40.52 9.18
N GLU A 70 -23.68 -39.65 9.78
CA GLU A 70 -24.16 -38.57 10.65
C GLU A 70 -23.97 -37.18 10.03
N LEU A 71 -23.66 -37.07 8.76
CA LEU A 71 -23.35 -35.77 8.09
C LEU A 71 -24.45 -34.74 8.30
N SER A 72 -25.73 -35.11 8.12
CA SER A 72 -26.86 -34.20 8.35
C SER A 72 -26.92 -33.67 9.79
N GLY A 73 -26.66 -34.55 10.78
CA GLY A 73 -26.52 -34.16 12.18
C GLY A 73 -25.30 -33.26 12.42
N GLY A 74 -24.24 -33.44 11.63
CA GLY A 74 -23.05 -32.62 11.67
C GLY A 74 -23.33 -31.13 11.35
N TYR A 75 -24.16 -30.87 10.36
CA TYR A 75 -24.57 -29.49 10.03
C TYR A 75 -25.39 -28.84 11.17
N ILE A 76 -26.25 -29.59 11.80
CA ILE A 76 -27.04 -29.09 12.96
C ILE A 76 -26.13 -28.78 14.13
N ARG A 77 -25.17 -29.67 14.41
CA ARG A 77 -24.22 -29.49 15.51
C ARG A 77 -23.31 -28.29 15.28
N ILE A 78 -22.69 -28.14 14.10
CA ILE A 78 -21.78 -27.02 13.83
C ILE A 78 -22.50 -25.66 13.94
N ASN A 79 -23.74 -25.54 13.46
CA ASN A 79 -24.52 -24.33 13.62
C ASN A 79 -24.76 -23.96 15.09
N ARG A 80 -25.06 -24.96 15.94
CA ARG A 80 -25.24 -24.74 17.38
C ARG A 80 -23.93 -24.34 18.05
N ASP A 81 -22.84 -24.99 17.69
CA ASP A 81 -21.51 -24.68 18.23
C ASP A 81 -21.08 -23.28 17.90
N VAL A 82 -21.26 -22.87 16.63
CA VAL A 82 -20.94 -21.51 16.16
C VAL A 82 -21.79 -20.46 16.88
N GLU A 83 -23.10 -20.74 17.10
CA GLU A 83 -23.95 -19.83 17.88
C GLU A 83 -23.48 -19.73 19.34
N SER A 84 -22.97 -20.81 19.92
CA SER A 84 -22.34 -20.80 21.25
C SER A 84 -21.08 -19.95 21.27
N VAL A 85 -20.21 -20.09 20.25
CA VAL A 85 -19.00 -19.23 20.07
C VAL A 85 -19.40 -17.77 19.99
N VAL A 86 -20.40 -17.44 19.16
CA VAL A 86 -20.88 -16.05 19.02
C VAL A 86 -21.44 -15.52 20.33
N SER A 87 -22.19 -16.35 21.08
CA SER A 87 -22.72 -15.97 22.40
C SER A 87 -21.60 -15.70 23.41
N GLY A 88 -20.52 -16.50 23.35
CA GLY A 88 -19.33 -16.27 24.16
C GLY A 88 -18.61 -14.97 23.81
N LEU A 89 -18.46 -14.66 22.52
CA LEU A 89 -17.91 -13.39 22.05
C LEU A 89 -18.74 -12.19 22.54
N VAL A 90 -20.06 -12.29 22.45
CA VAL A 90 -20.97 -11.23 22.93
C VAL A 90 -20.86 -11.06 24.44
N ALA A 91 -20.77 -12.14 25.20
CA ALA A 91 -20.58 -12.09 26.65
C ALA A 91 -19.23 -11.45 27.04
N ALA A 92 -18.22 -11.55 26.19
CA ALA A 92 -16.92 -10.90 26.35
C ALA A 92 -16.89 -9.43 25.88
N GLY A 93 -18.02 -8.89 25.39
CA GLY A 93 -18.14 -7.48 24.99
C GLY A 93 -18.10 -7.22 23.49
N VAL A 94 -17.93 -8.25 22.64
CA VAL A 94 -17.95 -8.08 21.18
C VAL A 94 -19.40 -7.88 20.71
N PRO A 95 -19.73 -6.77 19.98
CA PRO A 95 -21.06 -6.58 19.43
C PRO A 95 -21.47 -7.72 18.47
N ARG A 96 -22.71 -8.19 18.58
CA ARG A 96 -23.21 -9.30 17.73
C ARG A 96 -23.14 -8.97 16.23
N ASP A 97 -23.41 -7.73 15.86
CA ASP A 97 -23.40 -7.24 14.48
C ASP A 97 -21.97 -7.07 13.91
N ALA A 98 -20.96 -7.03 14.77
CA ALA A 98 -19.55 -7.07 14.33
C ALA A 98 -19.11 -8.46 13.88
N VAL A 99 -19.87 -9.53 14.25
CA VAL A 99 -19.53 -10.93 13.92
C VAL A 99 -20.20 -11.34 12.62
N VAL A 100 -19.41 -11.72 11.63
CA VAL A 100 -19.86 -12.18 10.31
C VAL A 100 -19.58 -13.67 10.16
N LEU A 101 -20.63 -14.45 9.90
CA LEU A 101 -20.52 -15.87 9.64
C LEU A 101 -20.32 -16.14 8.16
N GLN A 102 -19.39 -17.05 7.84
CA GLN A 102 -19.19 -17.55 6.49
C GLN A 102 -20.02 -18.83 6.26
N PRO A 103 -20.30 -19.22 5.01
CA PRO A 103 -20.97 -20.48 4.71
C PRO A 103 -20.24 -21.69 5.32
N VAL A 104 -21.02 -22.69 5.72
CA VAL A 104 -20.48 -23.98 6.16
C VAL A 104 -19.80 -24.70 5.01
N THR A 105 -18.65 -25.29 5.25
CA THR A 105 -17.89 -26.09 4.30
C THR A 105 -17.75 -27.53 4.82
N THR A 106 -17.61 -28.49 3.91
CA THR A 106 -17.48 -29.90 4.27
C THR A 106 -16.37 -30.53 3.46
N ASN A 107 -15.43 -31.16 4.15
CA ASN A 107 -14.27 -31.83 3.56
C ASN A 107 -14.33 -33.33 3.89
N PRO A 108 -14.27 -34.23 2.90
CA PRO A 108 -14.18 -35.65 3.15
C PRO A 108 -12.80 -36.04 3.72
N MET A 109 -12.81 -36.90 4.72
CA MET A 109 -11.60 -37.53 5.27
C MET A 109 -11.57 -38.98 4.80
N TYR A 110 -10.50 -39.35 4.09
CA TYR A 110 -10.34 -40.66 3.49
C TYR A 110 -9.61 -41.62 4.42
N GLY A 111 -10.07 -42.87 4.46
CA GLY A 111 -9.38 -44.02 5.05
C GLY A 111 -8.95 -45.00 3.96
N SER A 112 -8.50 -46.22 4.35
CA SER A 112 -8.08 -47.28 3.43
C SER A 112 -9.16 -47.69 2.44
N ASP A 113 -10.41 -47.64 2.83
CA ASP A 113 -11.55 -48.21 2.09
C ASP A 113 -12.52 -47.13 1.54
N GLY A 114 -12.07 -45.88 1.46
CA GLY A 114 -12.89 -44.76 0.95
C GLY A 114 -13.09 -43.65 1.97
N ILE A 115 -14.20 -42.90 1.83
CA ILE A 115 -14.53 -41.85 2.79
C ILE A 115 -14.91 -42.42 4.11
N ARG A 116 -14.16 -42.11 5.17
CA ARG A 116 -14.38 -42.57 6.53
C ARG A 116 -15.26 -41.61 7.35
N GLU A 117 -14.96 -40.30 7.22
CA GLU A 117 -15.56 -39.25 8.04
C GLU A 117 -15.68 -37.97 7.16
N TYR A 118 -16.47 -37.03 7.63
CA TYR A 118 -16.51 -35.69 7.12
C TYR A 118 -16.07 -34.70 8.19
N GLN A 119 -15.28 -33.72 7.79
CA GLN A 119 -15.00 -32.54 8.59
C GLN A 119 -15.95 -31.43 8.15
N VAL A 120 -16.87 -31.03 9.03
CA VAL A 120 -17.81 -29.93 8.82
C VAL A 120 -17.26 -28.70 9.50
N ASN A 121 -16.97 -27.64 8.73
CA ASN A 121 -16.29 -26.44 9.19
C ASN A 121 -17.12 -25.20 8.93
N GLN A 122 -16.98 -24.23 9.81
CA GLN A 122 -17.48 -22.88 9.58
C GLN A 122 -16.46 -21.84 10.04
N THR A 123 -16.26 -20.81 9.23
CA THR A 123 -15.41 -19.67 9.57
C THR A 123 -16.30 -18.49 9.95
N LEU A 124 -15.92 -17.79 10.96
CA LEU A 124 -16.45 -16.49 11.32
C LEU A 124 -15.34 -15.46 11.38
N TYR A 125 -15.65 -14.21 11.18
CA TYR A 125 -14.73 -13.12 11.45
C TYR A 125 -15.44 -11.94 12.11
N LEU A 126 -14.69 -11.18 12.85
CA LEU A 126 -15.12 -9.92 13.44
C LEU A 126 -14.10 -8.83 13.17
N VAL A 127 -14.55 -7.58 13.22
CA VAL A 127 -13.70 -6.38 13.21
C VAL A 127 -14.04 -5.55 14.44
N SER A 128 -13.02 -5.14 15.18
CA SER A 128 -13.18 -4.38 16.43
C SER A 128 -12.13 -3.29 16.53
N GLU A 129 -12.47 -2.21 17.22
CA GLU A 129 -11.54 -1.17 17.67
C GLU A 129 -10.98 -1.49 19.06
N ASP A 130 -11.59 -2.43 19.78
CA ASP A 130 -11.09 -2.94 21.06
C ASP A 130 -10.12 -4.11 20.80
N LEU A 131 -8.85 -3.75 20.56
CA LEU A 131 -7.80 -4.69 20.23
C LEU A 131 -7.53 -5.63 21.41
N ASP A 132 -7.50 -5.12 22.62
CA ASP A 132 -7.09 -5.86 23.82
C ASP A 132 -8.08 -7.00 24.15
N VAL A 133 -9.38 -6.73 24.02
CA VAL A 133 -10.42 -7.76 24.20
C VAL A 133 -10.29 -8.85 23.15
N VAL A 134 -10.13 -8.48 21.88
CA VAL A 134 -10.03 -9.47 20.79
C VAL A 134 -8.73 -10.27 20.87
N GLU A 135 -7.62 -9.65 21.20
CA GLU A 135 -6.32 -10.31 21.40
C GLU A 135 -6.39 -11.33 22.54
N SER A 136 -6.98 -10.94 23.68
CA SER A 136 -7.11 -11.85 24.83
C SER A 136 -7.93 -13.09 24.51
N LEU A 137 -9.04 -12.93 23.76
CA LEU A 137 -9.88 -14.03 23.30
C LEU A 137 -9.18 -14.92 22.25
N ALA A 138 -8.39 -14.33 21.39
CA ALA A 138 -7.66 -15.07 20.35
C ALA A 138 -6.48 -15.86 20.93
N LEU A 139 -5.84 -15.36 21.99
CA LEU A 139 -4.74 -16.02 22.68
C LEU A 139 -5.23 -17.17 23.58
N ASP A 140 -6.41 -17.03 24.18
CA ASP A 140 -7.05 -18.11 24.93
C ASP A 140 -8.52 -18.30 24.51
N PRO A 141 -8.78 -19.00 23.41
CA PRO A 141 -10.13 -19.28 22.94
C PRO A 141 -10.83 -20.42 23.67
N SER A 142 -10.23 -21.02 24.70
CA SER A 142 -10.73 -22.21 25.38
C SER A 142 -12.15 -22.03 25.93
N GLY A 143 -12.47 -20.83 26.44
CA GLY A 143 -13.81 -20.47 26.92
C GLY A 143 -14.88 -20.35 25.82
N LEU A 144 -14.49 -20.28 24.56
CA LEU A 144 -15.40 -20.20 23.40
C LEU A 144 -15.71 -21.56 22.78
N LEU A 145 -14.85 -22.58 23.02
CA LEU A 145 -14.91 -23.86 22.33
C LEU A 145 -15.69 -24.89 23.12
N ALA A 146 -16.80 -25.37 22.55
CA ALA A 146 -17.55 -26.46 23.10
C ALA A 146 -16.79 -27.80 22.98
N GLU A 147 -17.14 -28.80 23.81
CA GLU A 147 -16.54 -30.12 23.75
C GLU A 147 -16.64 -30.74 22.34
N GLY A 148 -15.51 -31.23 21.83
CA GLY A 148 -15.40 -31.81 20.49
C GLY A 148 -15.44 -30.82 19.33
N LEU A 149 -15.47 -29.52 19.58
CA LEU A 149 -15.26 -28.48 18.57
C LEU A 149 -13.76 -28.26 18.39
N LEU A 150 -13.31 -28.35 17.14
CA LEU A 150 -11.90 -28.19 16.77
C LEU A 150 -11.64 -26.78 16.29
N LEU A 151 -10.62 -26.14 16.83
CA LEU A 151 -10.07 -24.92 16.27
C LEU A 151 -9.26 -25.23 15.01
N GLN A 152 -9.72 -24.78 13.86
CA GLN A 152 -9.09 -25.03 12.56
C GLN A 152 -8.13 -23.92 12.17
N ASN A 153 -8.51 -22.68 12.49
CA ASN A 153 -7.74 -21.48 12.17
C ASN A 153 -8.08 -20.38 13.17
N SER A 154 -7.06 -19.66 13.59
CA SER A 154 -7.20 -18.41 14.36
C SER A 154 -6.16 -17.41 13.83
N ARG A 155 -6.62 -16.29 13.28
CA ARG A 155 -5.73 -15.28 12.68
C ARG A 155 -6.19 -13.89 13.04
N LEU A 156 -5.29 -13.13 13.67
CA LEU A 156 -5.42 -11.71 13.88
C LEU A 156 -4.79 -10.95 12.71
N GLN A 157 -5.44 -9.89 12.28
CA GLN A 157 -4.94 -8.94 11.28
C GLN A 157 -5.22 -7.52 11.77
N TYR A 158 -4.21 -6.68 11.72
CA TYR A 158 -4.21 -5.33 12.29
C TYR A 158 -4.24 -4.28 11.20
N PHE A 159 -5.12 -3.32 11.33
CA PHE A 159 -5.35 -2.24 10.38
C PHE A 159 -5.30 -0.88 11.06
N TYR A 160 -5.13 0.17 10.28
CA TYR A 160 -5.14 1.54 10.75
C TYR A 160 -6.06 2.40 9.90
N SER A 161 -7.04 3.05 10.54
CA SER A 161 -8.07 3.85 9.87
C SER A 161 -7.52 5.16 9.29
N GLY A 162 -6.53 5.78 9.95
CA GLY A 162 -5.91 7.05 9.58
C GLY A 162 -4.82 6.97 8.51
N LEU A 163 -4.66 5.83 7.82
CA LEU A 163 -3.55 5.58 6.92
C LEU A 163 -3.40 6.60 5.78
N ALA A 164 -4.52 7.13 5.26
CA ALA A 164 -4.50 8.11 4.18
C ALA A 164 -3.82 9.44 4.60
N GLU A 165 -4.06 9.89 5.83
CA GLU A 165 -3.46 11.10 6.39
C GLU A 165 -1.96 10.90 6.65
N VAL A 166 -1.60 9.77 7.26
CA VAL A 166 -0.20 9.42 7.50
C VAL A 166 0.58 9.40 6.20
N LYS A 167 0.03 8.79 5.13
CA LYS A 167 0.67 8.77 3.81
C LYS A 167 0.91 10.17 3.23
N ARG A 168 -0.06 11.10 3.36
CA ARG A 168 0.11 12.50 2.90
C ARG A 168 1.22 13.22 3.65
N THR A 169 1.20 13.15 4.96
CA THR A 169 2.20 13.78 5.82
C THR A 169 3.59 13.23 5.55
N LEU A 170 3.69 11.91 5.39
CA LEU A 170 4.96 11.25 5.17
C LEU A 170 5.57 11.59 3.80
N LEU A 171 4.72 11.72 2.77
CA LEU A 171 5.16 12.14 1.44
C LEU A 171 5.75 13.56 1.46
N ALA A 172 5.10 14.48 2.20
CA ALA A 172 5.62 15.84 2.37
C ALA A 172 6.99 15.83 3.08
N ARG A 173 7.14 15.05 4.15
CA ARG A 173 8.42 14.91 4.87
C ARG A 173 9.53 14.30 4.02
N ALA A 174 9.22 13.28 3.22
CA ALA A 174 10.21 12.67 2.32
C ALA A 174 10.64 13.64 1.20
N THR A 175 9.72 14.49 0.73
CA THR A 175 10.04 15.53 -0.26
C THR A 175 10.93 16.61 0.35
N GLU A 176 10.67 17.00 1.59
CA GLU A 176 11.51 17.96 2.31
C GLU A 176 12.90 17.40 2.61
N ASP A 177 13.03 16.13 3.00
CA ASP A 177 14.31 15.46 3.15
C ASP A 177 15.11 15.43 1.84
N ALA A 178 14.43 15.19 0.70
CA ALA A 178 15.06 15.27 -0.61
C ALA A 178 15.59 16.69 -0.90
N ARG A 179 14.80 17.73 -0.57
CA ARG A 179 15.20 19.12 -0.74
C ARG A 179 16.44 19.46 0.10
N MET A 180 16.43 19.12 1.38
CA MET A 180 17.58 19.36 2.27
C MET A 180 18.86 18.68 1.77
N ARG A 181 18.77 17.45 1.29
CA ARG A 181 19.94 16.73 0.72
C ARG A 181 20.45 17.41 -0.55
N ALA A 182 19.56 17.92 -1.41
CA ALA A 182 19.95 18.65 -2.59
C ALA A 182 20.67 19.97 -2.24
N GLU A 183 20.18 20.69 -1.23
CA GLU A 183 20.80 21.91 -0.71
C GLU A 183 22.20 21.65 -0.11
N GLU A 184 22.36 20.56 0.64
CA GLU A 184 23.66 20.16 1.18
C GLU A 184 24.68 19.86 0.07
N ILE A 185 24.26 19.18 -1.00
CA ILE A 185 25.13 18.88 -2.15
C ILE A 185 25.49 20.15 -2.92
N ALA A 186 24.51 21.02 -3.23
CA ALA A 186 24.73 22.26 -3.95
C ALA A 186 25.64 23.22 -3.18
N SER A 187 25.41 23.38 -1.87
CA SER A 187 26.23 24.25 -1.02
C SER A 187 27.69 23.82 -0.89
N ALA A 188 27.98 22.52 -1.04
CA ALA A 188 29.36 22.02 -1.07
C ALA A 188 30.14 22.47 -2.33
N THR A 189 29.46 22.94 -3.37
CA THR A 189 30.02 23.49 -4.61
C THR A 189 29.83 25.01 -4.72
N GLU A 190 29.41 25.66 -3.62
CA GLU A 190 29.08 27.10 -3.57
C GLU A 190 27.90 27.49 -4.48
N GLU A 191 27.05 26.54 -4.84
CA GLU A 191 25.85 26.70 -5.64
C GLU A 191 24.59 26.60 -4.79
N GLY A 192 23.46 27.10 -5.31
CA GLY A 192 22.15 26.97 -4.70
C GLY A 192 21.23 26.04 -5.50
N ILE A 193 20.01 25.82 -5.02
CA ILE A 193 18.96 25.15 -5.80
C ILE A 193 17.86 26.16 -6.18
N GLU A 194 17.51 26.21 -7.46
CA GLU A 194 16.42 27.05 -7.96
C GLU A 194 15.05 26.44 -7.66
N GLY A 195 14.91 25.13 -7.85
CA GLY A 195 13.64 24.44 -7.71
C GLY A 195 13.68 23.00 -8.20
N ILE A 196 12.51 22.34 -8.10
CA ILE A 196 12.36 20.94 -8.51
C ILE A 196 12.12 20.84 -10.01
N ALA A 197 12.96 20.09 -10.72
CA ALA A 197 12.79 19.77 -12.14
C ALA A 197 11.85 18.57 -12.34
N SER A 198 11.96 17.56 -11.49
CA SER A 198 11.06 16.42 -11.49
C SER A 198 11.05 15.75 -10.11
N ALA A 199 9.94 15.10 -9.78
CA ALA A 199 9.82 14.26 -8.60
C ALA A 199 9.00 13.01 -8.89
N ARG A 200 9.39 11.90 -8.25
CA ARG A 200 8.69 10.64 -8.32
C ARG A 200 8.61 10.03 -6.92
N ALA A 201 7.41 9.83 -6.43
CA ALA A 201 7.20 9.09 -5.19
C ALA A 201 7.40 7.58 -5.43
N GLY A 202 8.08 6.94 -4.52
CA GLY A 202 8.12 5.48 -4.42
C GLY A 202 6.83 4.92 -3.81
N VAL A 203 6.76 3.61 -3.70
CA VAL A 203 5.65 2.93 -3.04
C VAL A 203 5.82 2.97 -1.53
N PHE A 204 4.71 2.98 -0.81
CA PHE A 204 4.75 2.89 0.64
C PHE A 204 5.05 1.45 1.08
N GLN A 205 5.96 1.33 2.04
CA GLN A 205 6.25 0.08 2.74
C GLN A 205 5.67 0.20 4.15
N ILE A 206 4.73 -0.69 4.50
CA ILE A 206 4.16 -0.79 5.84
C ILE A 206 4.54 -2.16 6.35
N THR A 207 5.39 -2.19 7.36
CA THR A 207 6.01 -3.39 7.90
C THR A 207 5.89 -3.43 9.42
N GLU A 208 6.26 -4.51 10.03
CA GLU A 208 6.57 -4.54 11.45
C GLU A 208 7.75 -3.60 11.76
N PRO A 209 7.90 -3.11 13.00
CA PRO A 209 9.04 -2.30 13.40
C PRO A 209 10.36 -3.04 13.16
N PHE A 210 11.39 -2.29 12.76
CA PHE A 210 12.75 -2.80 12.48
C PHE A 210 12.85 -3.76 11.29
N SER A 211 11.80 -3.96 10.50
CA SER A 211 11.89 -4.76 9.27
C SER A 211 12.73 -4.05 8.22
N THR A 212 13.53 -4.83 7.49
CA THR A 212 14.29 -4.39 6.32
C THR A 212 13.64 -4.77 5.00
N ASP A 213 12.44 -5.35 5.04
CA ASP A 213 11.74 -5.82 3.85
C ASP A 213 11.28 -4.66 2.97
N VAL A 214 11.49 -4.84 1.67
CA VAL A 214 11.03 -3.91 0.65
C VAL A 214 10.49 -4.69 -0.56
N ALA A 215 9.40 -4.20 -1.14
CA ALA A 215 8.85 -4.75 -2.37
C ALA A 215 8.55 -3.65 -3.38
N SER A 216 8.74 -3.92 -4.65
CA SER A 216 8.53 -2.95 -5.73
C SER A 216 7.07 -2.48 -5.89
N TYR A 217 6.11 -3.27 -5.44
CA TYR A 217 4.68 -2.97 -5.40
C TYR A 217 4.19 -2.46 -4.04
N GLY A 218 5.09 -2.34 -3.04
CA GLY A 218 4.77 -1.98 -1.66
C GLY A 218 4.45 -3.18 -0.79
N ILE A 219 4.56 -2.99 0.52
CA ILE A 219 4.19 -3.96 1.54
C ILE A 219 3.07 -3.34 2.38
N TYR A 220 2.10 -4.16 2.75
CA TYR A 220 1.14 -3.87 3.80
C TYR A 220 1.04 -5.10 4.72
N ASP A 221 1.95 -5.14 5.69
CA ASP A 221 1.91 -6.16 6.72
C ASP A 221 0.72 -5.93 7.66
N THR A 222 -0.03 -6.99 7.94
CA THR A 222 -1.17 -6.98 8.85
C THR A 222 -0.95 -7.87 10.08
N SER A 223 0.23 -8.47 10.24
CA SER A 223 0.50 -9.46 11.30
C SER A 223 0.76 -8.83 12.66
N SER A 224 1.29 -7.61 12.71
CA SER A 224 1.69 -6.92 13.94
C SER A 224 0.79 -5.72 14.25
N ARG A 225 0.57 -5.44 15.54
CA ARG A 225 -0.15 -4.27 16.04
C ARG A 225 0.69 -3.00 15.86
N GLU A 226 1.95 -3.06 16.27
CA GLU A 226 2.91 -1.99 16.02
C GLU A 226 3.45 -2.09 14.59
N LYS A 227 3.53 -0.95 13.91
CA LYS A 227 3.91 -0.86 12.50
C LYS A 227 4.83 0.31 12.25
N GLU A 228 5.58 0.22 11.19
CA GLU A 228 6.33 1.35 10.61
C GLU A 228 5.92 1.55 9.15
N ILE A 229 5.59 2.77 8.78
CA ILE A 229 5.39 3.15 7.39
C ILE A 229 6.58 3.94 6.89
N ARG A 230 7.06 3.62 5.69
CA ARG A 230 8.19 4.26 5.03
C ARG A 230 7.86 4.59 3.58
N VAL A 231 8.39 5.72 3.10
CA VAL A 231 8.31 6.11 1.69
C VAL A 231 9.61 6.80 1.26
N THR A 232 9.95 6.65 -0.02
CA THR A 232 11.05 7.38 -0.66
C THR A 232 10.52 8.32 -1.72
N VAL A 233 11.22 9.43 -1.96
CA VAL A 233 10.96 10.37 -3.06
C VAL A 233 12.26 10.56 -3.83
N HIS A 234 12.23 10.20 -5.11
CA HIS A 234 13.30 10.52 -6.05
C HIS A 234 13.03 11.91 -6.63
N ALA A 235 13.92 12.84 -6.41
CA ALA A 235 13.77 14.21 -6.88
C ALA A 235 15.01 14.68 -7.65
N VAL A 236 14.77 15.50 -8.66
CA VAL A 236 15.80 16.19 -9.44
C VAL A 236 15.58 17.69 -9.24
N PHE A 237 16.60 18.37 -8.75
CA PHE A 237 16.59 19.81 -8.54
C PHE A 237 17.52 20.49 -9.55
N VAL A 238 17.16 21.69 -9.98
CA VAL A 238 18.01 22.56 -10.81
C VAL A 238 18.97 23.29 -9.90
N ILE A 239 20.24 23.35 -10.30
CA ILE A 239 21.30 24.08 -9.59
C ILE A 239 21.49 25.46 -10.28
N ASP A 240 21.75 26.50 -9.46
CA ASP A 240 22.02 27.86 -9.84
C ASP A 240 23.48 28.04 -10.29
#